data_1776670eed1df84525990df8dc375bfd
#
_entry.id   1776670eed1df84525990df8dc375bfd
#
_cell.length_a   1.000
_cell.length_b   1.000
_cell.length_c   1.000
_cell.angle_alpha   90.00
_cell.angle_beta   90.00
_cell.angle_gamma   90.00
#
_symmetry.space_group_name_H-M   'P 1'
#
loop_
_entity.id
_entity.type
_entity.pdbx_description
1 polymer ?
#
loop_
_entity_poly.entity_id
_entity_poly.type
_entity_poly.pdbx_seq_one_letter_code
_entity_poly.pdbx_strand_id
1 'polypeptide(L)'
;NGAFYVYKKHNSTSNFYDSSFIVQYIYRPSTARQFYEDVLKCCHYYSCQVLFEDNKVGIKSYFEDRGYGGFLMYLPGSTKPGISGSLKTHQQIAEITEDYIENNIDRVYYSELLKDWLEFDITKTTKFDAAMSAGYTLIADKYILLKNELAKKRVINASDLFKKYKVG
;
A
#
# COMPACT_ATOMS: atom_id res chain seq x y z
N ASN A 1 13.04 5.97 12.61
CA ASN A 1 13.23 6.39 11.23
C ASN A 1 11.85 6.59 10.55
N GLY A 2 11.82 7.32 9.42
CA GLY A 2 10.74 7.24 8.47
C GLY A 2 11.06 6.16 7.45
N ALA A 3 10.11 5.29 7.14
CA ALA A 3 10.26 4.28 6.10
C ALA A 3 9.04 4.27 5.18
N PHE A 4 9.25 4.13 3.88
CA PHE A 4 8.21 3.80 2.92
C PHE A 4 8.78 3.05 1.74
N TYR A 5 7.90 2.31 1.06
CA TYR A 5 8.21 1.59 -0.17
C TYR A 5 7.21 1.98 -1.26
N VAL A 6 7.66 1.92 -2.50
CA VAL A 6 6.79 1.93 -3.67
C VAL A 6 6.83 0.55 -4.30
N TYR A 7 5.66 0.00 -4.56
CA TYR A 7 5.49 -1.33 -5.13
C TYR A 7 4.87 -1.25 -6.52
N LYS A 8 5.50 -1.92 -7.48
CA LYS A 8 4.95 -2.07 -8.82
C LYS A 8 4.10 -3.33 -8.86
N LYS A 9 2.82 -3.14 -9.09
CA LYS A 9 1.85 -4.23 -9.25
C LYS A 9 2.10 -5.05 -10.49
N HIS A 10 1.55 -6.27 -10.48
CA HIS A 10 1.42 -7.07 -11.67
C HIS A 10 0.71 -6.31 -12.79
N ASN A 11 1.31 -6.32 -13.97
CA ASN A 11 0.74 -5.72 -15.17
C ASN A 11 1.00 -6.63 -16.37
N SER A 12 -0.07 -7.14 -16.98
CA SER A 12 -0.01 -8.03 -18.12
C SER A 12 0.66 -7.44 -19.38
N THR A 13 0.75 -6.11 -19.47
CA THR A 13 1.38 -5.39 -20.60
C THR A 13 2.85 -5.07 -20.38
N SER A 14 3.33 -5.11 -19.14
CA SER A 14 4.72 -4.82 -18.79
C SER A 14 5.10 -5.58 -17.52
N ASN A 15 5.80 -6.70 -17.71
CA ASN A 15 6.28 -7.56 -16.64
C ASN A 15 7.66 -7.17 -16.08
N PHE A 16 8.25 -6.07 -16.57
CA PHE A 16 9.52 -5.58 -16.06
C PHE A 16 9.36 -5.02 -14.63
N TYR A 17 10.09 -5.56 -13.67
CA TYR A 17 9.94 -5.29 -12.24
C TYR A 17 8.53 -5.52 -11.68
N ASP A 18 7.81 -6.45 -12.26
CA ASP A 18 6.46 -6.80 -11.86
C ASP A 18 6.45 -7.45 -10.47
N SER A 19 5.42 -7.16 -9.68
CA SER A 19 5.31 -7.64 -8.29
C SER A 19 6.57 -7.36 -7.45
N SER A 20 7.16 -6.17 -7.59
CA SER A 20 8.42 -5.80 -6.95
C SER A 20 8.34 -4.47 -6.22
N PHE A 21 9.13 -4.36 -5.16
CA PHE A 21 9.42 -3.06 -4.54
C PHE A 21 10.42 -2.32 -5.44
N ILE A 22 10.02 -1.15 -5.95
CA ILE A 22 10.81 -0.34 -6.88
C ILE A 22 11.46 0.89 -6.24
N VAL A 23 11.04 1.25 -5.04
CA VAL A 23 11.64 2.30 -4.21
C VAL A 23 11.70 1.84 -2.77
N GLN A 24 12.82 2.09 -2.12
CA GLN A 24 13.00 2.04 -0.67
C GLN A 24 13.39 3.42 -0.17
N TYR A 25 12.72 3.90 0.86
CA TYR A 25 13.11 5.05 1.65
C TYR A 25 13.22 4.62 3.11
N ILE A 26 14.42 4.67 3.67
CA ILE A 26 14.68 4.45 5.10
C ILE A 26 15.62 5.56 5.53
N TYR A 27 15.04 6.61 6.12
CA TYR A 27 15.81 7.78 6.50
C TYR A 27 15.18 8.49 7.70
N ARG A 28 15.99 9.22 8.45
CA ARG A 28 15.53 10.06 9.54
C ARG A 28 15.74 11.53 9.16
N PRO A 29 14.78 12.15 8.48
CA PRO A 29 14.87 13.57 8.14
C PRO A 29 14.85 14.44 9.40
N SER A 30 15.29 15.69 9.28
CA SER A 30 15.33 16.64 10.38
C SER A 30 13.94 16.98 10.94
N THR A 31 12.90 16.87 10.13
CA THR A 31 11.51 17.11 10.52
C THR A 31 10.57 16.06 9.92
N ALA A 32 9.47 15.77 10.63
CA ALA A 32 8.40 14.93 10.09
C ALA A 32 7.78 15.51 8.81
N ARG A 33 7.73 16.84 8.70
CA ARG A 33 7.22 17.55 7.51
C ARG A 33 8.03 17.22 6.26
N GLN A 34 9.35 17.12 6.37
CA GLN A 34 10.20 16.71 5.25
C GLN A 34 9.87 15.27 4.81
N PHE A 35 9.69 14.35 5.75
CA PHE A 35 9.25 12.99 5.45
C PHE A 35 7.93 12.97 4.67
N TYR A 36 6.92 13.74 5.13
CA TYR A 36 5.63 13.81 4.45
C TYR A 36 5.74 14.40 3.03
N GLU A 37 6.61 15.40 2.85
CA GLU A 37 6.91 15.96 1.52
C GLU A 37 7.54 14.91 0.59
N ASP A 38 8.48 14.12 1.09
CA ASP A 38 9.14 13.07 0.30
C ASP A 38 8.14 11.97 -0.11
N VAL A 39 7.25 11.56 0.81
CA VAL A 39 6.15 10.64 0.48
C VAL A 39 5.23 11.24 -0.59
N LEU A 40 4.84 12.52 -0.45
CA LEU A 40 3.96 13.20 -1.41
C LEU A 40 4.59 13.27 -2.81
N LYS A 41 5.88 13.59 -2.90
CA LYS A 41 6.62 13.58 -4.18
C LYS A 41 6.62 12.21 -4.84
N CYS A 42 6.81 11.14 -4.06
CA CYS A 42 6.70 9.78 -4.57
C CYS A 42 5.29 9.45 -5.05
N CYS A 43 4.24 9.84 -4.32
CA CYS A 43 2.86 9.66 -4.76
C CYS A 43 2.59 10.35 -6.09
N HIS A 44 3.09 11.59 -6.28
CA HIS A 44 2.99 12.31 -7.55
C HIS A 44 3.75 11.64 -8.68
N TYR A 45 5.03 11.30 -8.44
CA TYR A 45 5.90 10.74 -9.47
C TYR A 45 5.41 9.39 -9.99
N TYR A 46 4.94 8.53 -9.09
CA TYR A 46 4.47 7.19 -9.45
C TYR A 46 2.96 7.11 -9.64
N SER A 47 2.22 8.22 -9.49
CA SER A 47 0.75 8.27 -9.58
C SER A 47 0.08 7.20 -8.70
N CYS A 48 0.56 7.04 -7.46
CA CYS A 48 0.10 6.02 -6.53
C CYS A 48 -0.48 6.61 -5.25
N GLN A 49 -1.29 5.82 -4.55
CA GLN A 49 -1.81 6.17 -3.22
C GLN A 49 -0.88 5.64 -2.12
N VAL A 50 -0.92 6.29 -0.95
CA VAL A 50 -0.20 5.86 0.24
C VAL A 50 -1.16 5.27 1.27
N LEU A 51 -0.85 4.04 1.73
CA LEU A 51 -1.42 3.45 2.94
C LEU A 51 -0.46 3.70 4.10
N PHE A 52 -0.97 4.19 5.20
CA PHE A 52 -0.19 4.55 6.38
C PHE A 52 -0.94 4.14 7.66
N GLU A 53 -0.22 4.07 8.76
CA GLU A 53 -0.80 3.78 10.07
C GLU A 53 -1.66 4.97 10.54
N ASP A 54 -2.93 4.75 10.84
CA ASP A 54 -3.94 5.78 11.07
C ASP A 54 -3.69 6.65 12.31
N ASN A 55 -2.86 6.18 13.26
CA ASN A 55 -2.40 6.95 14.40
C ASN A 55 -1.34 8.02 14.03
N LYS A 56 -0.82 8.01 12.82
CA LYS A 56 0.13 9.00 12.28
C LYS A 56 -0.61 10.20 11.67
N VAL A 57 -1.35 10.91 12.50
CA VAL A 57 -2.24 12.01 12.08
C VAL A 57 -1.54 13.09 11.25
N GLY A 58 -0.25 13.31 11.47
CA GLY A 58 0.51 14.37 10.79
C GLY A 58 0.59 14.21 9.27
N ILE A 59 0.73 12.99 8.74
CA ILE A 59 0.76 12.77 7.29
C ILE A 59 -0.59 13.08 6.65
N LYS A 60 -1.70 12.70 7.30
CA LYS A 60 -3.05 12.99 6.85
C LYS A 60 -3.27 14.50 6.71
N SER A 61 -3.09 15.24 7.81
CA SER A 61 -3.25 16.70 7.81
C SER A 61 -2.36 17.38 6.77
N TYR A 62 -1.10 16.94 6.66
CA TYR A 62 -0.16 17.49 5.68
C TYR A 62 -0.66 17.37 4.23
N PHE A 63 -1.24 16.23 3.86
CA PHE A 63 -1.78 16.00 2.52
C PHE A 63 -3.09 16.77 2.29
N GLU A 64 -4.00 16.77 3.28
CA GLU A 64 -5.29 17.45 3.21
C GLU A 64 -5.13 18.98 3.11
N ASP A 65 -4.29 19.58 3.98
CA ASP A 65 -4.03 21.03 3.99
C ASP A 65 -3.43 21.56 2.68
N ARG A 66 -2.76 20.69 1.92
CA ARG A 66 -2.20 21.01 0.61
C ARG A 66 -3.11 20.64 -0.57
N GLY A 67 -4.31 20.12 -0.31
CA GLY A 67 -5.24 19.71 -1.35
C GLY A 67 -4.92 18.36 -2.02
N TYR A 68 -4.05 17.55 -1.40
CA TYR A 68 -3.60 16.25 -1.93
C TYR A 68 -4.22 15.05 -1.21
N GLY A 69 -5.35 15.22 -0.53
CA GLY A 69 -6.07 14.14 0.16
C GLY A 69 -6.42 12.95 -0.74
N GLY A 70 -6.50 13.14 -2.06
CA GLY A 70 -6.75 12.06 -3.02
C GLY A 70 -5.64 10.99 -3.11
N PHE A 71 -4.43 11.29 -2.63
CA PHE A 71 -3.35 10.31 -2.52
C PHE A 71 -3.43 9.45 -1.26
N LEU A 72 -4.26 9.81 -0.29
CA LEU A 72 -4.47 9.00 0.91
C LEU A 72 -5.36 7.81 0.58
N MET A 73 -4.90 6.61 0.93
CA MET A 73 -5.65 5.39 0.66
C MET A 73 -6.71 5.14 1.73
N TYR A 74 -7.94 4.85 1.29
CA TYR A 74 -9.03 4.40 2.13
C TYR A 74 -9.26 2.91 1.90
N LEU A 75 -9.25 2.12 2.96
CA LEU A 75 -9.60 0.71 2.88
C LEU A 75 -11.11 0.52 2.65
N PRO A 76 -11.54 -0.58 2.04
CA PRO A 76 -12.95 -0.87 1.82
C PRO A 76 -13.75 -0.81 3.13
N GLY A 77 -14.83 -0.04 3.13
CA GLY A 77 -15.69 0.15 4.30
C GLY A 77 -15.16 1.13 5.36
N SER A 78 -13.96 1.70 5.17
CA SER A 78 -13.42 2.72 6.08
C SER A 78 -13.87 4.13 5.67
N THR A 79 -14.23 4.94 6.65
CA THR A 79 -14.50 6.38 6.50
C THR A 79 -13.25 7.23 6.74
N LYS A 80 -12.15 6.61 7.18
CA LYS A 80 -10.88 7.27 7.46
C LYS A 80 -9.78 6.68 6.57
N PRO A 81 -8.83 7.48 6.10
CA PRO A 81 -7.66 6.96 5.39
C PRO A 81 -6.70 6.27 6.35
N GLY A 82 -5.92 5.35 5.80
CA GLY A 82 -4.94 4.59 6.58
C GLY A 82 -5.47 3.26 7.11
N ILE A 83 -4.68 2.62 7.95
CA ILE A 83 -4.98 1.33 8.60
C ILE A 83 -4.56 1.39 10.06
N SER A 84 -5.33 0.75 10.95
CA SER A 84 -4.99 0.70 12.37
C SER A 84 -3.77 -0.17 12.64
N GLY A 85 -2.83 0.34 13.45
CA GLY A 85 -1.67 -0.39 13.96
C GLY A 85 -2.02 -1.38 15.06
N SER A 86 -2.96 -2.28 14.80
CA SER A 86 -3.43 -3.29 15.76
C SER A 86 -2.64 -4.60 15.63
N LEU A 87 -2.69 -5.44 16.68
CA LEU A 87 -2.10 -6.78 16.63
C LEU A 87 -2.63 -7.60 15.43
N LYS A 88 -3.92 -7.47 15.12
CA LYS A 88 -4.51 -8.11 13.94
C LYS A 88 -3.85 -7.66 12.62
N THR A 89 -3.56 -6.37 12.51
CA THR A 89 -2.86 -5.83 11.33
C THR A 89 -1.43 -6.33 11.27
N HIS A 90 -0.74 -6.43 12.41
CA HIS A 90 0.62 -6.98 12.47
C HIS A 90 0.66 -8.47 12.09
N GLN A 91 -0.34 -9.25 12.51
CA GLN A 91 -0.50 -10.65 12.07
C GLN A 91 -0.74 -10.73 10.56
N GLN A 92 -1.61 -9.89 10.03
CA GLN A 92 -1.85 -9.81 8.58
C GLN A 92 -0.60 -9.41 7.79
N ILE A 93 0.25 -8.51 8.34
CA ILE A 93 1.54 -8.16 7.75
C ILE A 93 2.46 -9.39 7.71
N ALA A 94 2.55 -10.14 8.80
CA ALA A 94 3.39 -11.34 8.85
C ALA A 94 2.95 -12.36 7.78
N GLU A 95 1.66 -12.70 7.74
CA GLU A 95 1.08 -13.64 6.77
C GLU A 95 1.31 -13.23 5.31
N ILE A 96 1.03 -11.96 4.97
CA ILE A 96 1.19 -11.47 3.59
C ILE A 96 2.65 -11.35 3.19
N THR A 97 3.54 -11.09 4.15
CA THR A 97 4.99 -11.04 3.92
C THR A 97 5.54 -12.44 3.67
N GLU A 98 5.12 -13.44 4.44
CA GLU A 98 5.48 -14.83 4.25
C GLU A 98 5.08 -15.31 2.86
N ASP A 99 3.82 -15.10 2.47
CA ASP A 99 3.30 -15.42 1.13
C ASP A 99 4.09 -14.71 0.02
N TYR A 100 4.45 -13.45 0.22
CA TYR A 100 5.27 -12.70 -0.73
C TYR A 100 6.69 -13.25 -0.85
N ILE A 101 7.34 -13.60 0.27
CA ILE A 101 8.68 -14.18 0.28
C ILE A 101 8.69 -15.52 -0.44
N GLU A 102 7.74 -16.41 -0.17
CA GLU A 102 7.64 -17.70 -0.82
C GLU A 102 7.54 -17.60 -2.36
N ASN A 103 6.83 -16.59 -2.85
CA ASN A 103 6.52 -16.47 -4.28
C ASN A 103 7.39 -15.47 -5.06
N ASN A 104 8.06 -14.52 -4.38
CA ASN A 104 8.71 -13.37 -5.04
C ASN A 104 10.05 -12.95 -4.42
N ILE A 105 10.71 -13.79 -3.62
CA ILE A 105 11.97 -13.41 -2.95
C ILE A 105 13.07 -13.02 -3.94
N ASP A 106 13.09 -13.62 -5.12
CA ASP A 106 14.01 -13.33 -6.22
C ASP A 106 13.87 -11.91 -6.78
N ARG A 107 12.80 -11.21 -6.44
CA ARG A 107 12.48 -9.84 -6.86
C ARG A 107 12.75 -8.78 -5.80
N VAL A 108 13.38 -9.16 -4.70
CA VAL A 108 13.71 -8.25 -3.59
C VAL A 108 15.16 -7.82 -3.68
N TYR A 109 15.38 -6.53 -3.92
CA TYR A 109 16.72 -5.96 -4.17
C TYR A 109 17.25 -5.12 -2.99
N TYR A 110 16.54 -5.05 -1.86
CA TYR A 110 16.85 -4.17 -0.74
C TYR A 110 17.37 -4.96 0.46
N SER A 111 18.67 -4.80 0.76
CA SER A 111 19.34 -5.54 1.84
C SER A 111 18.77 -5.22 3.23
N GLU A 112 18.36 -3.98 3.47
CA GLU A 112 17.74 -3.57 4.74
C GLU A 112 16.40 -4.27 4.95
N LEU A 113 15.60 -4.44 3.90
CA LEU A 113 14.33 -5.15 3.96
C LEU A 113 14.55 -6.63 4.27
N LEU A 114 15.52 -7.25 3.60
CA LEU A 114 15.85 -8.66 3.84
C LEU A 114 16.33 -8.90 5.28
N LYS A 115 17.14 -7.98 5.83
CA LYS A 115 17.58 -8.05 7.24
C LYS A 115 16.42 -7.95 8.21
N ASP A 116 15.54 -6.96 8.01
CA ASP A 116 14.36 -6.78 8.85
C ASP A 116 13.47 -8.03 8.81
N TRP A 117 13.27 -8.64 7.64
CA TRP A 117 12.46 -9.86 7.51
C TRP A 117 13.08 -11.08 8.21
N LEU A 118 14.41 -11.23 8.15
CA LEU A 118 15.11 -12.33 8.84
C LEU A 118 15.01 -12.23 10.37
N GLU A 119 14.92 -11.03 10.91
CA GLU A 119 14.89 -10.78 12.34
C GLU A 119 13.48 -10.43 12.85
N PHE A 120 12.46 -10.44 11.97
CA PHE A 120 11.13 -9.91 12.26
C PHE A 120 10.49 -10.57 13.48
N ASP A 121 10.12 -9.76 14.46
CA ASP A 121 9.42 -10.14 15.68
C ASP A 121 8.14 -9.30 15.80
N ILE A 122 7.00 -9.94 15.62
CA ILE A 122 5.67 -9.32 15.69
C ILE A 122 5.40 -8.62 17.03
N THR A 123 6.10 -9.02 18.09
CA THR A 123 5.96 -8.42 19.42
C THR A 123 6.78 -7.14 19.58
N LYS A 124 7.69 -6.86 18.65
CA LYS A 124 8.64 -5.73 18.70
C LYS A 124 8.67 -4.92 17.39
N THR A 125 7.52 -4.76 16.75
CA THR A 125 7.37 -4.15 15.42
C THR A 125 8.02 -2.77 15.26
N THR A 126 8.17 -2.00 16.35
CA THR A 126 8.83 -0.69 16.34
C THR A 126 10.34 -0.73 16.01
N LYS A 127 10.94 -1.92 15.95
CA LYS A 127 12.36 -2.10 15.56
C LYS A 127 12.54 -2.38 14.08
N PHE A 128 11.47 -2.71 13.36
CA PHE A 128 11.48 -3.23 12.00
C PHE A 128 10.75 -2.29 11.04
N ASP A 129 11.26 -1.06 10.93
CA ASP A 129 10.64 -0.01 10.10
C ASP A 129 10.50 -0.43 8.62
N ALA A 130 11.50 -1.16 8.09
CA ALA A 130 11.48 -1.66 6.71
C ALA A 130 10.40 -2.74 6.53
N ALA A 131 10.40 -3.77 7.36
CA ALA A 131 9.43 -4.86 7.29
C ALA A 131 7.99 -4.37 7.46
N MET A 132 7.74 -3.49 8.44
CA MET A 132 6.42 -2.92 8.67
C MET A 132 5.93 -2.09 7.49
N SER A 133 6.79 -1.22 6.94
CA SER A 133 6.44 -0.38 5.81
C SER A 133 6.19 -1.19 4.53
N ALA A 134 7.01 -2.20 4.26
CA ALA A 134 6.80 -3.14 3.16
C ALA A 134 5.49 -3.93 3.35
N GLY A 135 5.19 -4.38 4.55
CA GLY A 135 3.95 -5.08 4.88
C GLY A 135 2.69 -4.23 4.65
N TYR A 136 2.69 -2.96 5.04
CA TYR A 136 1.59 -2.03 4.70
C TYR A 136 1.45 -1.87 3.18
N THR A 137 2.55 -1.84 2.45
CA THR A 137 2.54 -1.73 0.99
C THR A 137 1.92 -2.97 0.33
N LEU A 138 2.23 -4.17 0.82
CA LEU A 138 1.62 -5.42 0.35
C LEU A 138 0.12 -5.50 0.69
N ILE A 139 -0.28 -5.05 1.89
CA ILE A 139 -1.70 -4.91 2.25
C ILE A 139 -2.41 -3.96 1.27
N ALA A 140 -1.80 -2.82 0.95
CA ALA A 140 -2.37 -1.86 0.00
C ALA A 140 -2.60 -2.53 -1.37
N ASP A 141 -1.65 -3.30 -1.87
CA ASP A 141 -1.76 -4.02 -3.15
C ASP A 141 -2.93 -5.00 -3.14
N LYS A 142 -3.06 -5.82 -2.11
CA LYS A 142 -4.17 -6.79 -1.93
C LYS A 142 -5.54 -6.11 -2.00
N TYR A 143 -5.74 -4.98 -1.32
CA TYR A 143 -7.03 -4.29 -1.30
C TYR A 143 -7.36 -3.59 -2.62
N ILE A 144 -6.38 -3.09 -3.34
CA ILE A 144 -6.61 -2.50 -4.66
C ILE A 144 -7.02 -3.57 -5.67
N LEU A 145 -6.44 -4.77 -5.62
CA LEU A 145 -6.85 -5.90 -6.46
C LEU A 145 -8.31 -6.26 -6.22
N LEU A 146 -8.72 -6.40 -4.96
CA LEU A 146 -10.11 -6.68 -4.58
C LEU A 146 -11.08 -5.60 -5.09
N LYS A 147 -10.71 -4.32 -5.00
CA LYS A 147 -11.54 -3.21 -5.51
C LYS A 147 -11.73 -3.31 -7.03
N ASN A 148 -10.69 -3.65 -7.77
CA ASN A 148 -10.74 -3.81 -9.21
C ASN A 148 -11.60 -5.01 -9.62
N GLU A 149 -11.52 -6.12 -8.91
CA GLU A 149 -12.37 -7.30 -9.15
C GLU A 149 -13.85 -7.01 -8.86
N LEU A 150 -14.16 -6.31 -7.78
CA LEU A 150 -15.52 -5.89 -7.46
C LEU A 150 -16.06 -4.90 -8.49
N ALA A 151 -15.24 -3.98 -9.00
CA ALA A 151 -15.62 -3.07 -10.08
C ALA A 151 -15.90 -3.83 -11.38
N LYS A 152 -15.09 -4.82 -11.74
CA LYS A 152 -15.32 -5.68 -12.91
C LYS A 152 -16.63 -6.48 -12.80
N LYS A 153 -16.97 -6.97 -11.61
CA LYS A 153 -18.25 -7.67 -11.35
C LYS A 153 -19.47 -6.75 -11.42
N ARG A 154 -19.28 -5.43 -11.25
CA ARG A 154 -20.34 -4.40 -11.34
C ARG A 154 -20.51 -3.81 -12.73
N VAL A 155 -19.74 -4.22 -13.73
CA VAL A 155 -20.02 -3.90 -15.12
C VAL A 155 -21.29 -4.66 -15.51
N ILE A 156 -22.43 -4.02 -15.27
CA ILE A 156 -23.72 -4.43 -15.80
C ILE A 156 -23.54 -4.40 -17.31
N ASN A 157 -23.65 -5.56 -17.97
CA ASN A 157 -23.65 -5.61 -19.41
C ASN A 157 -24.73 -4.67 -19.93
N ALA A 158 -24.38 -3.73 -20.79
CA ALA A 158 -25.36 -2.83 -21.40
C ALA A 158 -26.55 -3.60 -22.02
N SER A 159 -26.29 -4.82 -22.53
CA SER A 159 -27.31 -5.73 -22.96
C SER A 159 -28.34 -6.14 -21.90
N ASP A 160 -27.97 -6.18 -20.61
CA ASP A 160 -28.89 -6.54 -19.52
C ASP A 160 -29.76 -5.35 -19.11
N LEU A 161 -29.27 -4.12 -19.28
CA LEU A 161 -30.09 -2.90 -19.13
C LEU A 161 -31.17 -2.81 -20.19
N PHE A 162 -30.86 -3.18 -21.44
CA PHE A 162 -31.84 -3.13 -22.55
C PHE A 162 -32.84 -4.28 -22.55
N LYS A 163 -32.55 -5.43 -21.93
CA LYS A 163 -33.52 -6.50 -21.71
C LYS A 163 -34.70 -6.10 -20.83
N LYS A 164 -34.51 -5.15 -19.94
CA LYS A 164 -35.53 -4.66 -19.00
C LYS A 164 -36.54 -3.70 -19.63
N TYR A 165 -36.29 -3.24 -20.86
CA TYR A 165 -37.11 -2.27 -21.62
C TYR A 165 -37.64 -2.83 -22.94
N LYS A 166 -37.76 -4.15 -23.11
CA LYS A 166 -38.60 -4.67 -24.16
C LYS A 166 -40.05 -4.46 -23.75
N VAL A 167 -40.59 -3.30 -24.14
CA VAL A 167 -42.02 -3.03 -24.18
C VAL A 167 -42.60 -3.94 -25.22
N GLY A 168 -43.64 -4.71 -24.84
CA GLY A 168 -44.43 -5.50 -25.73
C GLY A 168 -45.27 -4.65 -26.70
#